data_1ca7a98caf939bd5e3259e8ad110db59
#
_entry.id   1ca7a98caf939bd5e3259e8ad110db59
#
_cell.length_a   1.000
_cell.length_b   1.000
_cell.length_c   1.000
_cell.angle_alpha   90.00
_cell.angle_beta   90.00
_cell.angle_gamma   90.00
#
_symmetry.space_group_name_H-M   'P 1'
#
loop_
_entity.id
_entity.type
_entity.pdbx_description
1 polymer ?
#
loop_
_entity_poly.entity_id
_entity_poly.type
_entity_poly.pdbx_seq_one_letter_code
_entity_poly.pdbx_strand_id
1 'polypeptide(L)'
;MPRKWLGEGLDPELRTSIEEAIETYRRLGAEIVDIELPMAELGVPVYYVVACAEASSNLSRFDGVRYGHRAADYTDIVDMIKKSRNEGFGAEPKRRIMIGTYVLSHGYYDAYYLKAQKVRRLIAKEFHETFKKVDVIISPVTAGTAYDFGANADPVSAYLSDLYTVPASLAGLPGISVPCGIHSNGRPLGFQLLGETFSEARLLGVAAAWQRETDWHLRRPVSYTHLRAHETA
;
A
#
# COMPACT_ATOMS: atom_id res chain seq x y z
N MET A 1 1.05 -11.42 15.46
CA MET A 1 1.17 -11.74 14.01
C MET A 1 -0.19 -12.21 13.49
N PRO A 2 -0.73 -11.67 12.38
CA PRO A 2 -1.98 -12.13 11.77
C PRO A 2 -1.76 -13.45 11.01
N ARG A 3 -2.02 -14.59 11.64
CA ARG A 3 -1.80 -15.93 11.06
C ARG A 3 -2.47 -16.13 9.71
N LYS A 4 -3.69 -15.61 9.54
CA LYS A 4 -4.44 -15.73 8.29
C LYS A 4 -3.71 -15.10 7.10
N TRP A 5 -2.89 -14.08 7.33
CA TRP A 5 -2.11 -13.40 6.28
C TRP A 5 -0.89 -14.21 5.81
N LEU A 6 -0.49 -15.24 6.57
CA LEU A 6 0.50 -16.22 6.13
C LEU A 6 -0.13 -17.47 5.47
N GLY A 7 -1.42 -17.40 5.17
CA GLY A 7 -2.19 -18.52 4.64
C GLY A 7 -2.09 -18.71 3.13
N GLU A 8 -3.21 -19.15 2.56
CA GLU A 8 -3.36 -19.40 1.12
C GLU A 8 -3.10 -18.14 0.29
N GLY A 9 -2.41 -18.31 -0.84
CA GLY A 9 -2.07 -17.23 -1.77
C GLY A 9 -0.74 -16.51 -1.47
N LEU A 10 -0.10 -16.76 -0.33
CA LEU A 10 1.25 -16.25 -0.06
C LEU A 10 2.30 -17.19 -0.67
N ASP A 11 3.29 -16.59 -1.32
CA ASP A 11 4.43 -17.31 -1.88
C ASP A 11 5.14 -18.15 -0.79
N PRO A 12 5.44 -19.45 -1.07
CA PRO A 12 6.03 -20.34 -0.06
C PRO A 12 7.42 -19.90 0.43
N GLU A 13 8.28 -19.38 -0.44
CA GLU A 13 9.63 -18.90 -0.04
C GLU A 13 9.51 -17.63 0.80
N LEU A 14 8.60 -16.73 0.45
CA LEU A 14 8.32 -15.55 1.26
C LEU A 14 7.77 -15.93 2.64
N ARG A 15 6.86 -16.92 2.70
CA ARG A 15 6.36 -17.45 3.99
C ARG A 15 7.49 -17.94 4.86
N THR A 16 8.36 -18.80 4.32
CA THR A 16 9.53 -19.33 5.04
C THR A 16 10.41 -18.21 5.55
N SER A 17 10.73 -17.22 4.72
CA SER A 17 11.57 -16.08 5.13
C SER A 17 10.94 -15.24 6.26
N ILE A 18 9.61 -15.10 6.26
CA ILE A 18 8.90 -14.39 7.34
C ILE A 18 8.89 -15.23 8.63
N GLU A 19 8.71 -16.54 8.53
CA GLU A 19 8.75 -17.46 9.67
C GLU A 19 10.15 -17.48 10.31
N GLU A 20 11.22 -17.45 9.52
CA GLU A 20 12.60 -17.28 10.00
C GLU A 20 12.82 -15.94 10.71
N ALA A 21 12.23 -14.85 10.18
CA ALA A 21 12.29 -13.55 10.83
C ALA A 21 11.57 -13.55 12.19
N ILE A 22 10.41 -14.18 12.28
CA ILE A 22 9.64 -14.35 13.52
C ILE A 22 10.47 -15.16 14.54
N GLU A 23 11.12 -16.25 14.12
CA GLU A 23 11.96 -17.06 15.00
C GLU A 23 13.19 -16.28 15.49
N THR A 24 13.76 -15.44 14.64
CA THR A 24 14.85 -14.54 15.03
C THR A 24 14.40 -13.55 16.10
N TYR A 25 13.25 -12.91 15.93
CA TYR A 25 12.71 -12.01 16.96
C TYR A 25 12.42 -12.77 18.28
N ARG A 26 11.94 -14.02 18.21
CA ARG A 26 11.74 -14.85 19.40
C ARG A 26 13.07 -15.11 20.14
N ARG A 27 14.15 -15.42 19.42
CA ARG A 27 15.51 -15.58 20.01
C ARG A 27 16.02 -14.28 20.65
N LEU A 28 15.62 -13.13 20.12
CA LEU A 28 15.94 -11.82 20.68
C LEU A 28 15.07 -11.44 21.90
N GLY A 29 14.18 -12.34 22.32
CA GLY A 29 13.34 -12.16 23.50
C GLY A 29 11.93 -11.59 23.23
N ALA A 30 11.51 -11.48 21.97
CA ALA A 30 10.15 -11.06 21.65
C ALA A 30 9.15 -12.19 21.93
N GLU A 31 8.03 -11.86 22.56
CA GLU A 31 6.87 -12.73 22.67
C GLU A 31 6.04 -12.64 21.38
N ILE A 32 5.79 -13.77 20.75
CA ILE A 32 5.01 -13.85 19.50
C ILE A 32 3.57 -14.18 19.81
N VAL A 33 2.70 -13.20 19.61
CA VAL A 33 1.25 -13.28 19.84
C VAL A 33 0.52 -13.39 18.51
N ASP A 34 -0.36 -14.38 18.39
CA ASP A 34 -1.26 -14.49 17.25
C ASP A 34 -2.44 -13.53 17.40
N ILE A 35 -2.77 -12.82 16.31
CA ILE A 35 -3.86 -11.84 16.26
C ILE A 35 -4.75 -12.11 15.05
N GLU A 36 -5.97 -11.60 15.13
CA GLU A 36 -6.93 -11.62 14.03
C GLU A 36 -7.31 -10.18 13.66
N LEU A 37 -7.42 -9.91 12.35
CA LEU A 37 -7.75 -8.61 11.78
C LEU A 37 -8.86 -8.75 10.70
N PRO A 38 -10.06 -9.20 11.07
CA PRO A 38 -11.13 -9.46 10.09
C PRO A 38 -11.62 -8.20 9.38
N MET A 39 -11.59 -7.02 10.01
CA MET A 39 -11.97 -5.77 9.35
C MET A 39 -10.93 -5.30 8.34
N ALA A 40 -9.65 -5.61 8.54
CA ALA A 40 -8.58 -5.29 7.60
C ALA A 40 -8.79 -5.92 6.21
N GLU A 41 -9.49 -7.06 6.12
CA GLU A 41 -9.85 -7.72 4.85
C GLU A 41 -10.76 -6.84 3.96
N LEU A 42 -11.47 -5.89 4.56
CA LEU A 42 -12.28 -4.91 3.84
C LEU A 42 -11.47 -3.70 3.34
N GLY A 43 -10.15 -3.69 3.57
CA GLY A 43 -9.29 -2.56 3.25
C GLY A 43 -9.31 -2.19 1.78
N VAL A 44 -9.11 -3.15 0.88
CA VAL A 44 -9.04 -2.90 -0.56
C VAL A 44 -10.33 -2.25 -1.10
N PRO A 45 -11.54 -2.81 -0.92
CA PRO A 45 -12.77 -2.16 -1.38
C PRO A 45 -13.00 -0.78 -0.75
N VAL A 46 -12.67 -0.59 0.53
CA VAL A 46 -12.76 0.73 1.19
C VAL A 46 -11.81 1.73 0.57
N TYR A 47 -10.56 1.32 0.31
CA TYR A 47 -9.55 2.15 -0.34
C TYR A 47 -10.03 2.67 -1.70
N TYR A 48 -10.56 1.79 -2.56
CA TYR A 48 -11.00 2.18 -3.90
C TYR A 48 -12.12 3.22 -3.88
N VAL A 49 -13.02 3.15 -2.92
CA VAL A 49 -14.06 4.17 -2.75
C VAL A 49 -13.47 5.48 -2.23
N VAL A 50 -12.73 5.41 -1.12
CA VAL A 50 -12.21 6.61 -0.43
C VAL A 50 -11.15 7.31 -1.27
N ALA A 51 -10.15 6.58 -1.78
CA ALA A 51 -9.06 7.16 -2.55
C ALA A 51 -9.53 7.77 -3.87
N CYS A 52 -10.49 7.13 -4.57
CA CYS A 52 -11.06 7.69 -5.79
C CYS A 52 -11.88 8.95 -5.50
N ALA A 53 -12.66 8.98 -4.42
CA ALA A 53 -13.40 10.16 -4.00
C ALA A 53 -12.47 11.33 -3.68
N GLU A 54 -11.43 11.09 -2.88
CA GLU A 54 -10.40 12.07 -2.55
C GLU A 54 -9.64 12.53 -3.80
N ALA A 55 -9.25 11.63 -4.70
CA ALA A 55 -8.57 11.96 -5.95
C ALA A 55 -9.44 12.84 -6.84
N SER A 56 -10.73 12.51 -7.01
CA SER A 56 -11.67 13.32 -7.80
C SER A 56 -11.75 14.75 -7.26
N SER A 57 -11.89 14.92 -5.95
CA SER A 57 -11.96 16.21 -5.30
C SER A 57 -10.63 16.98 -5.40
N ASN A 58 -9.52 16.36 -5.03
CA ASN A 58 -8.21 17.01 -4.96
C ASN A 58 -7.66 17.37 -6.35
N LEU A 59 -7.83 16.49 -7.34
CA LEU A 59 -7.37 16.72 -8.70
C LEU A 59 -8.26 17.67 -9.52
N SER A 60 -9.39 18.11 -8.98
CA SER A 60 -10.26 19.12 -9.64
C SER A 60 -9.54 20.45 -9.86
N ARG A 61 -8.57 20.78 -9.01
CA ARG A 61 -7.79 22.03 -9.07
C ARG A 61 -6.77 22.10 -10.22
N PHE A 62 -6.45 20.96 -10.83
CA PHE A 62 -5.55 20.88 -11.99
C PHE A 62 -6.35 21.14 -13.26
N ASP A 63 -6.63 22.41 -13.52
CA ASP A 63 -7.54 22.90 -14.55
C ASP A 63 -6.82 23.61 -15.73
N GLY A 64 -5.47 23.68 -15.68
CA GLY A 64 -4.67 24.40 -16.66
C GLY A 64 -4.66 25.91 -16.46
N VAL A 65 -5.41 26.45 -15.48
CA VAL A 65 -5.38 27.87 -15.09
C VAL A 65 -4.47 28.08 -13.89
N ARG A 66 -4.76 27.37 -12.79
CA ARG A 66 -4.04 27.48 -11.52
C ARG A 66 -2.85 26.51 -11.45
N TYR A 67 -3.05 25.27 -11.88
CA TYR A 67 -2.07 24.21 -11.76
C TYR A 67 -2.09 23.27 -12.97
N GLY A 68 -0.96 22.61 -13.18
CA GLY A 68 -0.81 21.52 -14.12
C GLY A 68 -0.58 21.99 -15.57
N HIS A 69 -0.69 21.04 -16.48
CA HIS A 69 -0.57 21.25 -17.90
C HIS A 69 -1.67 22.17 -18.43
N ARG A 70 -1.33 23.05 -19.38
CA ARG A 70 -2.29 23.86 -20.14
C ARG A 70 -2.21 23.49 -21.62
N ALA A 71 -3.34 23.16 -22.22
CA ALA A 71 -3.44 22.95 -23.66
C ALA A 71 -3.01 24.19 -24.43
N ALA A 72 -2.29 23.98 -25.55
CA ALA A 72 -1.81 25.09 -26.40
C ALA A 72 -2.93 25.70 -27.24
N ASP A 73 -3.85 24.88 -27.74
CA ASP A 73 -4.93 25.27 -28.64
C ASP A 73 -6.31 25.04 -27.99
N TYR A 74 -7.10 26.12 -27.89
CA TYR A 74 -8.45 26.06 -27.34
C TYR A 74 -9.30 27.20 -27.88
N THR A 75 -10.62 27.01 -27.89
CA THR A 75 -11.59 28.00 -28.41
C THR A 75 -12.14 28.92 -27.33
N ASP A 76 -12.30 28.38 -26.09
CA ASP A 76 -12.80 29.12 -24.93
C ASP A 76 -12.24 28.49 -23.63
N ILE A 77 -12.58 29.08 -22.48
CA ILE A 77 -12.10 28.64 -21.17
C ILE A 77 -12.54 27.22 -20.83
N VAL A 78 -13.73 26.79 -21.24
CA VAL A 78 -14.25 25.45 -20.96
C VAL A 78 -13.52 24.42 -21.82
N ASP A 79 -13.28 24.71 -23.09
CA ASP A 79 -12.50 23.89 -24.00
C ASP A 79 -11.05 23.79 -23.52
N MET A 80 -10.45 24.90 -23.09
CA MET A 80 -9.12 24.93 -22.50
C MET A 80 -9.01 23.99 -21.29
N ILE A 81 -9.92 24.05 -20.32
CA ILE A 81 -9.93 23.18 -19.14
C ILE A 81 -10.07 21.71 -19.54
N LYS A 82 -11.01 21.40 -20.45
CA LYS A 82 -11.24 20.02 -20.92
C LYS A 82 -9.99 19.43 -21.58
N LYS A 83 -9.39 20.17 -22.51
CA LYS A 83 -8.18 19.75 -23.21
C LYS A 83 -7.00 19.60 -22.26
N SER A 84 -6.73 20.60 -21.41
CA SER A 84 -5.67 20.57 -20.42
C SER A 84 -5.75 19.34 -19.52
N ARG A 85 -6.95 19.04 -19.01
CA ARG A 85 -7.15 17.84 -18.17
C ARG A 85 -7.04 16.56 -18.97
N ASN A 86 -7.52 16.53 -20.22
CA ASN A 86 -7.40 15.36 -21.07
C ASN A 86 -5.94 15.04 -21.45
N GLU A 87 -5.15 16.05 -21.75
CA GLU A 87 -3.74 15.91 -22.11
C GLU A 87 -2.86 15.64 -20.87
N GLY A 88 -3.13 16.33 -19.76
CA GLY A 88 -2.32 16.28 -18.55
C GLY A 88 -2.53 15.07 -17.66
N PHE A 89 -3.66 14.36 -17.76
CA PHE A 89 -3.91 13.15 -16.97
C PHE A 89 -3.81 11.89 -17.83
N GLY A 90 -3.00 10.92 -17.36
CA GLY A 90 -2.96 9.58 -17.94
C GLY A 90 -4.27 8.79 -17.74
N ALA A 91 -4.33 7.58 -18.27
CA ALA A 91 -5.54 6.76 -18.25
C ALA A 91 -6.01 6.38 -16.84
N GLU A 92 -5.08 6.00 -15.95
CA GLU A 92 -5.43 5.59 -14.58
C GLU A 92 -5.93 6.75 -13.69
N PRO A 93 -5.28 7.93 -13.64
CA PRO A 93 -5.86 9.10 -12.98
C PRO A 93 -7.25 9.47 -13.49
N LYS A 94 -7.49 9.42 -14.81
CA LYS A 94 -8.81 9.66 -15.38
C LYS A 94 -9.85 8.66 -14.86
N ARG A 95 -9.53 7.38 -14.83
CA ARG A 95 -10.40 6.32 -14.29
C ARG A 95 -10.75 6.59 -12.84
N ARG A 96 -9.78 6.91 -11.99
CA ARG A 96 -9.99 7.23 -10.56
C ARG A 96 -10.86 8.48 -10.37
N ILE A 97 -10.63 9.53 -11.16
CA ILE A 97 -11.45 10.74 -11.13
C ILE A 97 -12.92 10.42 -11.50
N MET A 98 -13.15 9.59 -12.52
CA MET A 98 -14.50 9.19 -12.92
C MET A 98 -15.20 8.37 -11.83
N ILE A 99 -14.54 7.36 -11.27
CA ILE A 99 -15.05 6.56 -10.15
C ILE A 99 -15.37 7.47 -8.96
N GLY A 100 -14.45 8.36 -8.60
CA GLY A 100 -14.62 9.30 -7.50
C GLY A 100 -15.80 10.24 -7.69
N THR A 101 -15.98 10.77 -8.90
CA THR A 101 -17.13 11.59 -9.25
C THR A 101 -18.44 10.82 -9.09
N TYR A 102 -18.47 9.55 -9.50
CA TYR A 102 -19.63 8.68 -9.36
C TYR A 102 -19.98 8.43 -7.88
N VAL A 103 -19.01 8.02 -7.07
CA VAL A 103 -19.26 7.68 -5.65
C VAL A 103 -19.60 8.91 -4.79
N LEU A 104 -19.25 10.12 -5.25
CA LEU A 104 -19.62 11.39 -4.60
C LEU A 104 -20.93 11.99 -5.13
N SER A 105 -21.53 11.40 -6.16
CA SER A 105 -22.74 11.93 -6.76
C SER A 105 -23.98 11.70 -5.90
N HIS A 106 -25.04 12.49 -6.15
CA HIS A 106 -26.31 12.38 -5.44
C HIS A 106 -26.90 10.98 -5.55
N GLY A 107 -27.37 10.43 -4.43
CA GLY A 107 -27.90 9.08 -4.31
C GLY A 107 -26.86 7.98 -4.07
N TYR A 108 -25.57 8.22 -4.39
CA TYR A 108 -24.49 7.24 -4.16
C TYR A 108 -23.58 7.61 -3.00
N TYR A 109 -23.53 8.87 -2.60
CA TYR A 109 -22.69 9.37 -1.51
C TYR A 109 -22.86 8.59 -0.21
N ASP A 110 -24.11 8.41 0.25
CA ASP A 110 -24.39 7.67 1.49
C ASP A 110 -24.11 6.18 1.35
N ALA A 111 -24.48 5.60 0.20
CA ALA A 111 -24.36 4.17 -0.05
C ALA A 111 -22.89 3.71 -0.19
N TYR A 112 -22.02 4.56 -0.75
CA TYR A 112 -20.62 4.22 -1.01
C TYR A 112 -19.66 4.99 -0.12
N TYR A 113 -19.59 6.32 -0.23
CA TYR A 113 -18.57 7.10 0.45
C TYR A 113 -18.73 7.09 1.98
N LEU A 114 -19.91 7.40 2.50
CA LEU A 114 -20.14 7.37 3.94
C LEU A 114 -20.03 5.96 4.51
N LYS A 115 -20.50 4.94 3.78
CA LYS A 115 -20.32 3.55 4.19
C LYS A 115 -18.84 3.16 4.26
N ALA A 116 -18.04 3.52 3.26
CA ALA A 116 -16.60 3.28 3.25
C ALA A 116 -15.90 3.99 4.41
N GLN A 117 -16.25 5.24 4.72
CA GLN A 117 -15.70 5.97 5.87
C GLN A 117 -16.05 5.30 7.21
N LYS A 118 -17.26 4.76 7.35
CA LYS A 118 -17.64 3.99 8.55
C LYS A 118 -16.81 2.72 8.69
N VAL A 119 -16.63 1.97 7.60
CA VAL A 119 -15.79 0.75 7.61
C VAL A 119 -14.32 1.09 7.86
N ARG A 120 -13.77 2.16 7.26
CA ARG A 120 -12.44 2.68 7.57
C ARG A 120 -12.23 2.91 9.06
N ARG A 121 -13.22 3.50 9.73
CA ARG A 121 -13.17 3.70 11.19
C ARG A 121 -13.14 2.38 11.96
N LEU A 122 -13.87 1.35 11.50
CA LEU A 122 -13.83 0.01 12.11
C LEU A 122 -12.46 -0.64 11.93
N ILE A 123 -11.84 -0.52 10.76
CA ILE A 123 -10.46 -0.99 10.51
C ILE A 123 -9.50 -0.29 11.47
N ALA A 124 -9.54 1.03 11.57
CA ALA A 124 -8.66 1.78 12.49
C ALA A 124 -8.89 1.36 13.96
N LYS A 125 -10.15 1.16 14.37
CA LYS A 125 -10.48 0.68 15.72
C LYS A 125 -9.90 -0.70 15.98
N GLU A 126 -9.98 -1.63 15.03
CA GLU A 126 -9.45 -2.98 15.15
C GLU A 126 -7.94 -2.98 15.43
N PHE A 127 -7.18 -2.19 14.65
CA PHE A 127 -5.75 -2.02 14.89
C PHE A 127 -5.46 -1.38 16.26
N HIS A 128 -6.19 -0.34 16.64
CA HIS A 128 -6.01 0.30 17.94
C HIS A 128 -6.26 -0.68 19.11
N GLU A 129 -7.31 -1.51 19.05
CA GLU A 129 -7.56 -2.53 20.07
C GLU A 129 -6.48 -3.64 20.06
N THR A 130 -5.91 -3.92 18.89
CA THR A 130 -4.81 -4.88 18.75
C THR A 130 -3.53 -4.35 19.41
N PHE A 131 -3.20 -3.07 19.21
CA PHE A 131 -2.01 -2.44 19.81
C PHE A 131 -2.09 -2.27 21.34
N LYS A 132 -3.23 -2.49 21.96
CA LYS A 132 -3.32 -2.64 23.43
C LYS A 132 -2.73 -3.96 23.94
N LYS A 133 -2.51 -4.94 23.03
CA LYS A 133 -2.03 -6.29 23.34
C LYS A 133 -0.64 -6.58 22.80
N VAL A 134 -0.21 -5.85 21.78
CA VAL A 134 1.07 -6.06 21.10
C VAL A 134 1.74 -4.72 20.80
N ASP A 135 3.06 -4.69 20.80
CA ASP A 135 3.86 -3.49 20.53
C ASP A 135 4.05 -3.22 19.04
N VAL A 136 4.15 -4.28 18.23
CA VAL A 136 4.41 -4.24 16.79
C VAL A 136 3.70 -5.41 16.13
N ILE A 137 3.19 -5.20 14.92
CA ILE A 137 2.63 -6.26 14.08
C ILE A 137 3.63 -6.57 12.97
N ILE A 138 4.02 -7.84 12.80
CA ILE A 138 4.80 -8.33 11.65
C ILE A 138 3.86 -9.03 10.67
N SER A 139 4.02 -8.75 9.37
CA SER A 139 3.21 -9.36 8.30
C SER A 139 3.92 -9.29 6.94
N PRO A 140 3.40 -9.99 5.90
CA PRO A 140 3.86 -9.79 4.54
C PRO A 140 3.66 -8.32 4.08
N VAL A 141 4.47 -7.88 3.11
CA VAL A 141 4.25 -6.61 2.38
C VAL A 141 3.41 -6.86 1.13
N THR A 142 3.72 -7.95 0.43
CA THR A 142 3.06 -8.40 -0.80
C THR A 142 2.85 -9.91 -0.73
N ALA A 143 2.07 -10.46 -1.65
CA ALA A 143 1.85 -11.91 -1.71
C ALA A 143 3.07 -12.69 -2.27
N GLY A 144 4.01 -12.03 -2.93
CA GLY A 144 5.19 -12.63 -3.54
C GLY A 144 6.20 -11.58 -3.97
N THR A 145 7.02 -11.91 -4.97
CA THR A 145 8.04 -11.01 -5.52
C THR A 145 7.46 -9.98 -6.49
N ALA A 146 8.29 -9.03 -6.93
CA ALA A 146 7.94 -8.11 -8.01
C ALA A 146 7.50 -8.88 -9.27
N TYR A 147 6.57 -8.31 -10.02
CA TYR A 147 6.02 -8.91 -11.25
C TYR A 147 6.99 -8.78 -12.42
N ASP A 148 6.85 -9.66 -13.42
CA ASP A 148 7.48 -9.47 -14.72
C ASP A 148 6.82 -8.31 -15.46
N PHE A 149 7.57 -7.66 -16.34
CA PHE A 149 7.02 -6.61 -17.19
C PHE A 149 5.84 -7.13 -18.01
N GLY A 150 4.71 -6.45 -17.93
CA GLY A 150 3.48 -6.83 -18.63
C GLY A 150 2.67 -7.96 -17.99
N ALA A 151 3.14 -8.61 -16.93
CA ALA A 151 2.42 -9.70 -16.26
C ALA A 151 1.13 -9.26 -15.54
N ASN A 152 1.02 -7.99 -15.20
CA ASN A 152 -0.09 -7.46 -14.39
C ASN A 152 -1.14 -6.74 -15.25
N ALA A 153 -1.61 -7.42 -16.30
CA ALA A 153 -2.63 -6.86 -17.20
C ALA A 153 -4.06 -6.90 -16.60
N ASP A 154 -4.30 -7.76 -15.58
CA ASP A 154 -5.58 -7.86 -14.90
C ASP A 154 -5.68 -6.91 -13.71
N PRO A 155 -6.61 -5.92 -13.75
CA PRO A 155 -6.80 -4.97 -12.65
C PRO A 155 -7.14 -5.64 -11.30
N VAL A 156 -7.83 -6.79 -11.29
CA VAL A 156 -8.22 -7.46 -10.04
C VAL A 156 -6.99 -8.04 -9.34
N SER A 157 -6.07 -8.66 -10.09
CA SER A 157 -4.81 -9.16 -9.55
C SER A 157 -3.94 -8.03 -9.00
N ALA A 158 -3.91 -6.88 -9.69
CA ALA A 158 -3.21 -5.69 -9.21
C ALA A 158 -3.80 -5.18 -7.88
N TYR A 159 -5.11 -5.25 -7.70
CA TYR A 159 -5.79 -4.83 -6.47
C TYR A 159 -5.49 -5.74 -5.27
N LEU A 160 -5.38 -7.06 -5.52
CA LEU A 160 -5.06 -8.01 -4.47
C LEU A 160 -3.61 -7.88 -3.97
N SER A 161 -2.71 -7.29 -4.75
CA SER A 161 -1.33 -7.04 -4.31
C SER A 161 -1.23 -6.06 -3.13
N ASP A 162 -2.24 -5.20 -2.96
CA ASP A 162 -2.28 -4.18 -1.92
C ASP A 162 -2.95 -4.65 -0.61
N LEU A 163 -3.33 -5.94 -0.54
CA LEU A 163 -4.09 -6.51 0.58
C LEU A 163 -3.43 -6.27 1.94
N TYR A 164 -2.11 -6.34 2.01
CA TYR A 164 -1.36 -6.24 3.26
C TYR A 164 -1.00 -4.80 3.66
N THR A 165 -0.94 -3.86 2.70
CA THR A 165 -0.46 -2.49 2.94
C THR A 165 -1.57 -1.46 3.10
N VAL A 166 -2.65 -1.62 2.33
CA VAL A 166 -3.79 -0.69 2.33
C VAL A 166 -4.45 -0.54 3.71
N PRO A 167 -4.69 -1.62 4.51
CA PRO A 167 -5.33 -1.46 5.81
C PRO A 167 -4.57 -0.55 6.77
N ALA A 168 -3.24 -0.63 6.78
CA ALA A 168 -2.39 0.23 7.60
C ALA A 168 -2.51 1.70 7.20
N SER A 169 -2.49 1.99 5.89
CA SER A 169 -2.69 3.34 5.35
C SER A 169 -4.07 3.91 5.68
N LEU A 170 -5.14 3.10 5.57
CA LEU A 170 -6.50 3.50 5.94
C LEU A 170 -6.65 3.79 7.44
N ALA A 171 -5.94 3.03 8.28
CA ALA A 171 -5.94 3.20 9.73
C ALA A 171 -5.03 4.35 10.21
N GLY A 172 -4.15 4.89 9.35
CA GLY A 172 -3.22 5.97 9.70
C GLY A 172 -2.06 5.49 10.57
N LEU A 173 -1.56 4.29 10.31
CA LEU A 173 -0.49 3.66 11.08
C LEU A 173 0.87 3.84 10.41
N PRO A 174 1.95 4.03 11.19
CA PRO A 174 3.30 3.95 10.68
C PRO A 174 3.65 2.50 10.32
N GLY A 175 4.39 2.33 9.23
CA GLY A 175 4.86 1.04 8.78
C GLY A 175 6.24 1.13 8.14
N ILE A 176 7.02 0.07 8.23
CA ILE A 176 8.31 -0.07 7.59
C ILE A 176 8.41 -1.42 6.89
N SER A 177 8.88 -1.42 5.64
CA SER A 177 9.25 -2.64 4.93
C SER A 177 10.71 -2.97 5.19
N VAL A 178 10.99 -4.23 5.47
CA VAL A 178 12.32 -4.73 5.83
C VAL A 178 12.67 -5.93 4.95
N PRO A 179 13.85 -5.96 4.30
CA PRO A 179 14.27 -7.11 3.50
C PRO A 179 14.54 -8.34 4.38
N CYS A 180 14.08 -9.50 3.92
CA CYS A 180 14.24 -10.75 4.68
C CYS A 180 14.74 -11.93 3.85
N GLY A 181 15.03 -11.74 2.56
CA GLY A 181 15.51 -12.83 1.73
C GLY A 181 15.69 -12.43 0.27
N ILE A 182 16.18 -13.36 -0.51
CA ILE A 182 16.19 -13.34 -1.97
C ILE A 182 15.50 -14.61 -2.44
N HIS A 183 14.43 -14.46 -3.19
CA HIS A 183 13.68 -15.56 -3.79
C HIS A 183 14.53 -16.32 -4.82
N SER A 184 14.22 -17.58 -5.11
CA SER A 184 14.92 -18.42 -6.11
C SER A 184 14.97 -17.80 -7.51
N ASN A 185 14.05 -16.88 -7.86
CA ASN A 185 14.06 -16.10 -9.09
C ASN A 185 15.00 -14.87 -9.05
N GLY A 186 15.77 -14.66 -7.97
CA GLY A 186 16.71 -13.55 -7.79
C GLY A 186 16.09 -12.25 -7.30
N ARG A 187 14.78 -12.18 -7.05
CA ARG A 187 14.09 -10.97 -6.57
C ARG A 187 14.08 -10.88 -5.04
N PRO A 188 14.08 -9.66 -4.46
CA PRO A 188 14.08 -9.50 -3.01
C PRO A 188 12.75 -9.90 -2.39
N LEU A 189 12.81 -10.46 -1.19
CA LEU A 189 11.69 -10.72 -0.29
C LEU A 189 11.73 -9.74 0.87
N GLY A 190 10.55 -9.37 1.39
CA GLY A 190 10.43 -8.45 2.50
C GLY A 190 9.20 -8.72 3.35
N PHE A 191 9.29 -8.37 4.62
CA PHE A 191 8.14 -8.27 5.53
C PHE A 191 7.92 -6.82 5.93
N GLN A 192 6.74 -6.51 6.46
CA GLN A 192 6.47 -5.22 7.07
C GLN A 192 6.31 -5.33 8.58
N LEU A 193 6.69 -4.24 9.25
CA LEU A 193 6.38 -3.98 10.64
C LEU A 193 5.41 -2.80 10.69
N LEU A 194 4.31 -2.99 11.43
CA LEU A 194 3.33 -1.93 11.68
C LEU A 194 3.35 -1.58 13.15
N GLY A 195 3.24 -0.31 13.47
CA GLY A 195 3.20 0.20 14.82
C GLY A 195 1.96 1.03 15.11
N GLU A 196 1.72 1.32 16.38
CA GLU A 196 0.73 2.28 16.79
C GLU A 196 1.07 3.68 16.27
N THR A 197 0.09 4.56 16.18
CA THR A 197 0.26 5.95 15.75
C THR A 197 1.38 6.63 16.57
N PHE A 198 2.31 7.29 15.87
CA PHE A 198 3.50 7.97 16.43
C PHE A 198 4.51 7.04 17.11
N SER A 199 4.57 5.75 16.74
CA SER A 199 5.55 4.79 17.28
C SER A 199 6.73 4.52 16.33
N GLU A 200 7.07 5.42 15.43
CA GLU A 200 8.12 5.26 14.41
C GLU A 200 9.48 4.89 15.02
N ALA A 201 9.84 5.49 16.16
CA ALA A 201 11.09 5.18 16.84
C ALA A 201 11.17 3.70 17.29
N ARG A 202 10.04 3.13 17.77
CA ARG A 202 9.94 1.72 18.13
C ARG A 202 10.09 0.84 16.89
N LEU A 203 9.39 1.16 15.79
CA LEU A 203 9.50 0.42 14.54
C LEU A 203 10.92 0.39 14.00
N LEU A 204 11.59 1.54 13.98
CA LEU A 204 13.00 1.63 13.57
C LEU A 204 13.91 0.80 14.48
N GLY A 205 13.66 0.80 15.79
CA GLY A 205 14.40 -0.02 16.76
C GLY A 205 14.25 -1.52 16.50
N VAL A 206 13.02 -1.98 16.21
CA VAL A 206 12.72 -3.39 15.89
C VAL A 206 13.33 -3.78 14.55
N ALA A 207 13.23 -2.94 13.51
CA ALA A 207 13.86 -3.19 12.23
C ALA A 207 15.40 -3.22 12.34
N ALA A 208 16.00 -2.32 13.12
CA ALA A 208 17.44 -2.32 13.38
C ALA A 208 17.90 -3.57 14.16
N ALA A 209 17.08 -4.12 15.04
CA ALA A 209 17.37 -5.39 15.71
C ALA A 209 17.51 -6.53 14.70
N TRP A 210 16.60 -6.64 13.74
CA TRP A 210 16.69 -7.59 12.62
C TRP A 210 17.97 -7.40 11.78
N GLN A 211 18.30 -6.16 11.44
CA GLN A 211 19.47 -5.85 10.61
C GLN A 211 20.80 -6.13 11.32
N ARG A 212 20.85 -6.19 12.65
CA ARG A 212 22.03 -6.63 13.41
C ARG A 212 22.24 -8.13 13.36
N GLU A 213 21.18 -8.91 13.22
CA GLU A 213 21.22 -10.37 13.15
C GLU A 213 21.39 -10.90 11.71
N THR A 214 21.18 -10.04 10.70
CA THR A 214 21.17 -10.44 9.29
C THR A 214 21.87 -9.38 8.42
N ASP A 215 22.24 -9.79 7.20
CA ASP A 215 22.88 -8.93 6.21
C ASP A 215 21.97 -8.63 4.99
N TRP A 216 20.68 -8.99 5.05
CA TRP A 216 19.75 -8.82 3.91
C TRP A 216 19.68 -7.40 3.37
N HIS A 217 19.79 -6.39 4.23
CA HIS A 217 19.79 -4.98 3.88
C HIS A 217 21.07 -4.54 3.12
N LEU A 218 22.13 -5.32 3.17
CA LEU A 218 23.39 -5.10 2.44
C LEU A 218 23.43 -5.84 1.10
N ARG A 219 22.59 -6.84 0.92
CA ARG A 219 22.52 -7.63 -0.30
C ARG A 219 21.74 -6.90 -1.39
N ARG A 220 22.21 -7.00 -2.60
CA ARG A 220 21.56 -6.45 -3.78
C ARG A 220 21.06 -7.58 -4.66
N PRO A 221 19.79 -7.52 -5.15
CA PRO A 221 19.20 -8.57 -5.98
C PRO A 221 19.88 -8.69 -7.36
N VAL A 222 20.53 -7.62 -7.83
CA VAL A 222 21.32 -7.57 -9.06
C VAL A 222 22.64 -6.87 -8.81
N SER A 223 23.70 -7.31 -9.50
CA SER A 223 25.06 -6.76 -9.32
C SER A 223 25.21 -5.29 -9.78
N TYR A 224 24.27 -4.80 -10.59
CA TYR A 224 24.21 -3.41 -11.03
C TYR A 224 22.77 -3.03 -11.34
N THR A 225 22.34 -1.88 -10.89
CA THR A 225 21.20 -1.12 -11.39
C THR A 225 21.69 0.29 -11.61
N HIS A 226 22.23 0.56 -12.80
CA HIS A 226 22.58 1.90 -13.21
C HIS A 226 21.52 2.50 -14.14
N LEU A 227 20.27 2.43 -13.73
CA LEU A 227 19.28 3.38 -14.24
C LEU A 227 19.52 4.69 -13.52
N ARG A 228 20.33 5.57 -14.12
CA ARG A 228 20.37 6.97 -13.70
C ARG A 228 18.98 7.54 -13.89
N ALA A 229 18.57 8.42 -12.99
CA ALA A 229 17.23 9.05 -13.01
C ALA A 229 16.88 9.77 -14.33
N HIS A 230 17.83 9.96 -15.23
CA HIS A 230 17.67 10.60 -16.55
C HIS A 230 17.54 9.60 -17.71
N GLU A 231 17.61 8.30 -17.45
CA GLU A 231 17.52 7.24 -18.47
C GLU A 231 16.13 6.60 -18.52
N THR A 232 15.21 7.06 -17.66
CA THR A 232 13.80 6.72 -17.66
C THR A 232 12.97 7.84 -18.28
N ALA A 233 13.19 8.10 -19.56
CA ALA A 233 12.33 8.97 -20.35
C ALA A 233 11.33 8.14 -21.17
#